data_32a1a615655f644e2b1b0658eae3a4b1
#
_entry.id   32a1a615655f644e2b1b0658eae3a4b1
#
_cell.length_a   1.000
_cell.length_b   1.000
_cell.length_c   1.000
_cell.angle_alpha   90.00
_cell.angle_beta   90.00
_cell.angle_gamma   90.00
#
_symmetry.space_group_name_H-M   'P 1'
#
loop_
_entity.id
_entity.type
_entity.pdbx_description
1 polymer ?
#
loop_
_entity_poly.entity_id
_entity_poly.type
_entity_poly.pdbx_seq_one_letter_code
_entity_poly.pdbx_strand_id
1 'polypeptide(L)'
;NVEIPNRIVQCSMGGTSLFGWLEPCHFDKEAANFLLTRAKDGVGLVLPGMQCVRDTMGRRWLYQNKKMFKELADYMVEYHKTGSKLFIQLAAGFGRSMAVAPWMVTLNNNKLLGALARPVIDVSYCCASASATPNRWQEDMLSRPMTVEEIHEMVDAFGKTAKLLREAGVDGVEIHAVHEGYLLDQFTMANWNHRTDQYGGSFENRFRFPVEIVQEIKRQAGADFPVSLRYSVVSKTKAWGKGAMPYETDFEEFGRDMAESEKAVKYLEEAGYDMFNCDNGTYDAWYWAHPPQYMPDNCNLEYVEHIKNFTDKPVACAGRMDPVKAAEEIAAGRLDAVAIARQNLVDHEWIHKILSGHEDEIKPCIRCHNGCFNFAKFKGTANLQSMDDSLHLHENQRCPAENPRKRTGRSAPHLYLFQL
;
A
#
# COMPACT_ATOMS: atom_id res chain seq x y z
N ASN A 1 -4.02 17.51 13.33
CA ASN A 1 -2.64 17.02 13.32
C ASN A 1 -2.55 15.79 14.21
N VAL A 2 -1.81 14.75 13.76
CA VAL A 2 -1.52 13.53 14.51
C VAL A 2 -0.02 13.45 14.73
N GLU A 3 0.39 13.28 15.98
CA GLU A 3 1.79 13.07 16.36
C GLU A 3 2.06 11.56 16.32
N ILE A 4 3.10 11.16 15.58
CA ILE A 4 3.55 9.77 15.46
C ILE A 4 4.80 9.63 16.34
N PRO A 5 4.84 8.65 17.27
CA PRO A 5 5.86 8.62 18.33
C PRO A 5 7.29 8.35 17.85
N ASN A 6 7.45 7.90 16.63
CA ASN A 6 8.76 7.71 15.98
C ASN A 6 8.62 7.65 14.46
N ARG A 7 9.72 7.47 13.76
CA ARG A 7 9.79 7.53 12.29
C ARG A 7 9.72 6.16 11.60
N ILE A 8 9.20 5.15 12.30
CA ILE A 8 9.04 3.79 11.78
C ILE A 8 7.59 3.56 11.41
N VAL A 9 7.34 3.30 10.14
CA VAL A 9 6.04 2.99 9.57
C VAL A 9 6.00 1.51 9.19
N GLN A 10 5.03 0.75 9.72
CA GLN A 10 4.72 -0.56 9.16
C GLN A 10 3.88 -0.37 7.90
N CYS A 11 4.46 -0.72 6.74
CA CYS A 11 3.74 -0.72 5.48
C CYS A 11 2.59 -1.71 5.46
N SER A 12 1.54 -1.34 4.75
CA SER A 12 0.45 -2.24 4.37
C SER A 12 0.97 -3.49 3.66
N MET A 13 0.48 -4.65 4.07
CA MET A 13 0.81 -5.96 3.50
C MET A 13 -0.47 -6.75 3.24
N GLY A 14 -0.53 -7.45 2.11
CA GLY A 14 -1.61 -8.39 1.83
C GLY A 14 -1.74 -9.42 2.96
N GLY A 15 -2.98 -9.70 3.39
CA GLY A 15 -3.27 -10.65 4.47
C GLY A 15 -3.21 -10.09 5.88
N THR A 16 -2.93 -8.81 6.08
CA THR A 16 -2.99 -8.14 7.39
C THR A 16 -4.13 -7.13 7.51
N SER A 17 -5.14 -7.21 6.63
CA SER A 17 -6.30 -6.33 6.66
C SER A 17 -7.14 -6.59 7.92
N LEU A 18 -7.57 -5.53 8.59
CA LEU A 18 -8.51 -5.62 9.71
C LEU A 18 -9.93 -6.02 9.31
N PHE A 19 -10.22 -6.04 8.00
CA PHE A 19 -11.60 -6.22 7.50
C PHE A 19 -11.76 -7.41 6.56
N GLY A 20 -10.83 -8.37 6.62
CA GLY A 20 -10.79 -9.52 5.73
C GLY A 20 -10.11 -9.19 4.39
N TRP A 21 -10.08 -10.16 3.49
CA TRP A 21 -9.37 -10.01 2.20
C TRP A 21 -10.29 -10.28 0.99
N LEU A 22 -10.71 -11.52 0.79
CA LEU A 22 -11.59 -11.94 -0.31
C LEU A 22 -12.98 -12.37 0.16
N GLU A 23 -13.13 -12.68 1.42
CA GLU A 23 -14.39 -12.99 2.08
C GLU A 23 -15.21 -11.71 2.34
N PRO A 24 -16.50 -11.86 2.73
CA PRO A 24 -17.31 -10.72 3.12
C PRO A 24 -16.67 -9.95 4.29
N CYS A 25 -16.61 -8.62 4.17
CA CYS A 25 -15.98 -7.75 5.15
C CYS A 25 -16.51 -8.00 6.57
N HIS A 26 -15.60 -8.22 7.50
CA HIS A 26 -15.82 -8.45 8.93
C HIS A 26 -14.63 -7.89 9.72
N PHE A 27 -14.75 -7.75 11.03
CA PHE A 27 -13.59 -7.40 11.86
C PHE A 27 -12.75 -8.66 12.13
N ASP A 28 -11.50 -8.66 11.60
CA ASP A 28 -10.58 -9.78 11.74
C ASP A 28 -9.78 -9.64 13.03
N LYS A 29 -10.12 -10.49 14.02
CA LYS A 29 -9.47 -10.49 15.34
C LYS A 29 -8.04 -11.00 15.32
N GLU A 30 -7.69 -11.89 14.40
CA GLU A 30 -6.31 -12.40 14.26
C GLU A 30 -5.41 -11.30 13.69
N ALA A 31 -5.86 -10.63 12.63
CA ALA A 31 -5.17 -9.46 12.09
C ALA A 31 -5.05 -8.35 13.14
N ALA A 32 -6.10 -8.10 13.92
CA ALA A 32 -6.08 -7.11 15.00
C ALA A 32 -5.01 -7.42 16.06
N ASN A 33 -4.92 -8.66 16.51
CA ASN A 33 -3.90 -9.10 17.47
C ASN A 33 -2.48 -9.00 16.90
N PHE A 34 -2.31 -9.41 15.64
CA PHE A 34 -1.04 -9.28 14.93
C PHE A 34 -0.56 -7.82 14.89
N LEU A 35 -1.43 -6.88 14.51
CA LEU A 35 -1.09 -5.46 14.43
C LEU A 35 -0.86 -4.83 15.80
N LEU A 36 -1.67 -5.23 16.81
CA LEU A 36 -1.51 -4.76 18.18
C LEU A 36 -0.15 -5.17 18.77
N THR A 37 0.35 -6.38 18.47
CA THR A 37 1.68 -6.81 18.88
C THR A 37 2.76 -5.88 18.33
N ARG A 38 2.74 -5.57 17.03
CA ARG A 38 3.72 -4.66 16.39
C ARG A 38 3.67 -3.23 16.97
N ALA A 39 2.45 -2.76 17.28
CA ALA A 39 2.29 -1.48 17.96
C ALA A 39 2.91 -1.49 19.37
N LYS A 40 2.71 -2.57 20.15
CA LYS A 40 3.36 -2.76 21.47
C LYS A 40 4.89 -2.84 21.37
N ASP A 41 5.41 -3.37 20.28
CA ASP A 41 6.82 -3.55 20.04
C ASP A 41 7.51 -2.31 19.42
N GLY A 42 6.83 -1.16 19.42
CA GLY A 42 7.43 0.14 19.19
C GLY A 42 7.29 0.69 17.77
N VAL A 43 6.48 0.09 16.90
CA VAL A 43 6.16 0.71 15.59
C VAL A 43 5.37 2.00 15.80
N GLY A 44 5.82 3.11 15.21
CA GLY A 44 5.19 4.43 15.40
C GLY A 44 3.86 4.59 14.66
N LEU A 45 3.81 4.16 13.40
CA LEU A 45 2.60 4.16 12.57
C LEU A 45 2.39 2.79 11.94
N VAL A 46 1.21 2.21 12.11
CA VAL A 46 0.84 0.94 11.52
C VAL A 46 -0.19 1.14 10.41
N LEU A 47 0.10 0.54 9.25
CA LEU A 47 -0.77 0.46 8.09
C LEU A 47 -1.17 -1.01 7.88
N PRO A 48 -2.40 -1.42 8.23
CA PRO A 48 -2.93 -2.74 7.90
C PRO A 48 -2.94 -3.01 6.40
N GLY A 49 -3.13 -4.26 6.01
CA GLY A 49 -3.38 -4.62 4.62
C GLY A 49 -4.55 -3.80 4.04
N MET A 50 -4.44 -3.44 2.77
CA MET A 50 -5.42 -2.57 2.12
C MET A 50 -6.83 -3.16 2.17
N GLN A 51 -7.82 -2.28 2.25
CA GLN A 51 -9.24 -2.62 2.17
C GLN A 51 -9.90 -1.84 1.03
N CYS A 52 -10.54 -2.55 0.10
CA CYS A 52 -11.37 -1.89 -0.89
C CYS A 52 -12.61 -1.28 -0.24
N VAL A 53 -12.95 -0.03 -0.60
CA VAL A 53 -14.17 0.64 -0.09
C VAL A 53 -15.45 0.00 -0.61
N ARG A 54 -15.39 -0.76 -1.71
CA ARG A 54 -16.39 -1.72 -2.13
C ARG A 54 -15.78 -3.11 -2.08
N ASP A 55 -16.51 -4.12 -1.57
CA ASP A 55 -15.96 -5.46 -1.42
C ASP A 55 -15.43 -6.00 -2.76
N THR A 56 -14.44 -6.88 -2.70
CA THR A 56 -13.75 -7.40 -3.90
C THR A 56 -14.67 -8.17 -4.85
N MET A 57 -15.87 -8.56 -4.39
CA MET A 57 -16.90 -9.18 -5.22
C MET A 57 -17.86 -8.16 -5.86
N GLY A 58 -17.64 -6.84 -5.59
CA GLY A 58 -18.40 -5.74 -6.17
C GLY A 58 -19.83 -5.57 -5.62
N ARG A 59 -20.14 -6.09 -4.42
CA ARG A 59 -21.51 -6.17 -3.92
C ARG A 59 -21.86 -5.11 -2.88
N ARG A 60 -21.01 -4.90 -1.88
CA ARG A 60 -21.29 -4.06 -0.71
C ARG A 60 -20.23 -3.00 -0.51
N TRP A 61 -20.68 -1.83 -0.11
CA TRP A 61 -19.80 -0.76 0.34
C TRP A 61 -19.36 -1.01 1.79
N LEU A 62 -18.10 -0.76 2.10
CA LEU A 62 -17.51 -0.97 3.41
C LEU A 62 -18.26 -0.23 4.51
N TYR A 63 -18.65 1.03 4.27
CA TYR A 63 -19.41 1.87 5.22
C TYR A 63 -20.77 1.30 5.63
N GLN A 64 -21.30 0.31 4.92
CA GLN A 64 -22.59 -0.31 5.26
C GLN A 64 -22.48 -1.33 6.41
N ASN A 65 -21.26 -1.77 6.75
CA ASN A 65 -21.05 -2.78 7.82
C ASN A 65 -20.86 -2.13 9.19
N LYS A 66 -21.96 -1.62 9.79
CA LYS A 66 -21.94 -0.93 11.08
C LYS A 66 -21.38 -1.77 12.23
N LYS A 67 -21.59 -3.11 12.21
CA LYS A 67 -21.08 -4.00 13.25
C LYS A 67 -19.55 -4.00 13.28
N MET A 68 -18.93 -4.08 12.11
CA MET A 68 -17.49 -4.08 11.95
C MET A 68 -16.84 -2.78 12.51
N PHE A 69 -17.45 -1.61 12.25
CA PHE A 69 -16.95 -0.34 12.79
C PHE A 69 -17.10 -0.24 14.31
N LYS A 70 -18.13 -0.88 14.89
CA LYS A 70 -18.27 -0.97 16.35
C LYS A 70 -17.15 -1.83 16.96
N GLU A 71 -16.89 -3.01 16.38
CA GLU A 71 -15.77 -3.87 16.81
C GLU A 71 -14.41 -3.19 16.66
N LEU A 72 -14.23 -2.40 15.60
CA LEU A 72 -13.06 -1.55 15.41
C LEU A 72 -12.92 -0.49 16.51
N ALA A 73 -14.01 0.18 16.88
CA ALA A 73 -13.99 1.18 17.95
C ALA A 73 -13.56 0.57 19.30
N ASP A 74 -14.08 -0.61 19.64
CA ASP A 74 -13.67 -1.35 20.84
C ASP A 74 -12.16 -1.70 20.79
N TYR A 75 -11.66 -2.11 19.63
CA TYR A 75 -10.23 -2.39 19.39
C TYR A 75 -9.35 -1.15 19.53
N MET A 76 -9.76 0.01 19.00
CA MET A 76 -8.99 1.25 19.07
C MET A 76 -8.74 1.73 20.50
N VAL A 77 -9.65 1.46 21.43
CA VAL A 77 -9.45 1.75 22.87
C VAL A 77 -8.21 1.03 23.41
N GLU A 78 -8.02 -0.25 23.05
CA GLU A 78 -6.84 -1.03 23.47
C GLU A 78 -5.60 -0.64 22.66
N TYR A 79 -5.78 -0.39 21.37
CA TYR A 79 -4.68 -0.02 20.47
C TYR A 79 -3.98 1.27 20.93
N HIS A 80 -4.73 2.30 21.28
CA HIS A 80 -4.17 3.58 21.72
C HIS A 80 -3.35 3.51 23.02
N LYS A 81 -3.52 2.48 23.84
CA LYS A 81 -2.67 2.26 25.04
C LYS A 81 -1.21 1.97 24.67
N THR A 82 -0.92 1.60 23.43
CA THR A 82 0.45 1.37 22.95
C THR A 82 1.19 2.67 22.62
N GLY A 83 0.49 3.78 22.42
CA GLY A 83 1.02 5.04 21.90
C GLY A 83 1.19 5.08 20.38
N SER A 84 1.18 3.94 19.69
CA SER A 84 1.25 3.84 18.23
C SER A 84 0.02 4.44 17.56
N LYS A 85 0.15 4.84 16.29
CA LYS A 85 -0.94 5.35 15.45
C LYS A 85 -1.36 4.30 14.42
N LEU A 86 -2.65 4.29 14.09
CA LEU A 86 -3.24 3.40 13.11
C LEU A 86 -3.88 4.21 11.98
N PHE A 87 -3.41 4.01 10.76
CA PHE A 87 -4.07 4.51 9.55
C PHE A 87 -4.60 3.32 8.74
N ILE A 88 -5.87 3.35 8.35
CA ILE A 88 -6.44 2.29 7.50
C ILE A 88 -6.14 2.60 6.04
N GLN A 89 -5.49 1.66 5.34
CA GLN A 89 -5.27 1.80 3.91
C GLN A 89 -6.54 1.44 3.13
N LEU A 90 -7.09 2.40 2.40
CA LEU A 90 -8.30 2.27 1.58
C LEU A 90 -7.94 2.23 0.09
N ALA A 91 -8.61 1.35 -0.68
CA ALA A 91 -8.43 1.21 -2.11
C ALA A 91 -9.74 1.30 -2.88
N ALA A 92 -9.68 1.82 -4.10
CA ALA A 92 -10.82 1.82 -5.03
C ALA A 92 -11.04 0.45 -5.70
N GLY A 93 -10.02 -0.41 -5.70
CA GLY A 93 -10.04 -1.73 -6.31
C GLY A 93 -8.82 -1.95 -7.22
N PHE A 94 -8.82 -3.09 -7.89
CA PHE A 94 -7.68 -3.54 -8.69
C PHE A 94 -7.76 -3.10 -10.16
N GLY A 95 -8.97 -2.81 -10.66
CA GLY A 95 -9.17 -2.51 -12.07
C GLY A 95 -8.67 -3.64 -12.99
N ARG A 96 -7.94 -3.27 -14.06
CA ARG A 96 -7.31 -4.24 -14.98
C ARG A 96 -6.30 -5.19 -14.30
N SER A 97 -5.82 -4.84 -13.13
CA SER A 97 -4.86 -5.66 -12.37
C SER A 97 -5.53 -6.73 -11.50
N MET A 98 -6.87 -6.80 -11.47
CA MET A 98 -7.60 -7.85 -10.76
C MET A 98 -7.18 -9.23 -11.26
N ALA A 99 -6.75 -10.09 -10.34
CA ALA A 99 -6.47 -11.48 -10.66
C ALA A 99 -7.78 -12.21 -11.01
N VAL A 100 -7.85 -12.76 -12.22
CA VAL A 100 -9.05 -13.43 -12.73
C VAL A 100 -8.79 -14.90 -13.02
N ALA A 101 -9.76 -15.74 -12.66
CA ALA A 101 -9.78 -17.15 -13.02
C ALA A 101 -10.47 -17.35 -14.38
N PRO A 102 -10.24 -18.46 -15.10
CA PRO A 102 -10.85 -18.71 -16.41
C PRO A 102 -12.38 -18.62 -16.44
N TRP A 103 -13.07 -19.04 -15.37
CA TRP A 103 -14.53 -18.92 -15.27
C TRP A 103 -15.00 -17.45 -15.18
N MET A 104 -14.20 -16.54 -14.62
CA MET A 104 -14.49 -15.12 -14.58
C MET A 104 -14.42 -14.51 -15.99
N VAL A 105 -13.49 -14.95 -16.82
CA VAL A 105 -13.41 -14.56 -18.24
C VAL A 105 -14.70 -14.93 -18.97
N THR A 106 -15.20 -16.15 -18.73
CA THR A 106 -16.49 -16.61 -19.30
C THR A 106 -17.66 -15.73 -18.87
N LEU A 107 -17.73 -15.36 -17.59
CA LEU A 107 -18.77 -14.46 -17.07
C LEU A 107 -18.66 -13.05 -17.65
N ASN A 108 -17.44 -12.53 -17.83
CA ASN A 108 -17.23 -11.20 -18.41
C ASN A 108 -17.63 -11.16 -19.90
N ASN A 109 -17.27 -12.18 -20.65
CA ASN A 109 -17.48 -12.22 -22.11
C ASN A 109 -18.91 -12.64 -22.48
N ASN A 110 -19.68 -13.25 -21.58
CA ASN A 110 -21.07 -13.62 -21.79
C ASN A 110 -22.02 -12.77 -20.96
N LYS A 111 -22.68 -11.79 -21.63
CA LYS A 111 -23.58 -10.83 -20.97
C LYS A 111 -24.71 -11.48 -20.16
N LEU A 112 -25.26 -12.60 -20.62
CA LEU A 112 -26.36 -13.29 -19.94
C LEU A 112 -25.85 -13.98 -18.66
N LEU A 113 -24.76 -14.74 -18.76
CA LEU A 113 -24.16 -15.41 -17.60
C LEU A 113 -23.65 -14.38 -16.59
N GLY A 114 -23.03 -13.31 -17.06
CA GLY A 114 -22.59 -12.20 -16.19
C GLY A 114 -23.74 -11.54 -15.45
N ALA A 115 -24.88 -11.28 -16.10
CA ALA A 115 -26.06 -10.74 -15.47
C ALA A 115 -26.65 -11.67 -14.39
N LEU A 116 -26.69 -12.98 -14.65
CA LEU A 116 -27.14 -13.99 -13.69
C LEU A 116 -26.18 -14.14 -12.50
N ALA A 117 -24.89 -13.94 -12.70
CA ALA A 117 -23.87 -14.03 -11.64
C ALA A 117 -23.80 -12.77 -10.74
N ARG A 118 -24.28 -11.60 -11.17
CA ARG A 118 -24.19 -10.33 -10.45
C ARG A 118 -24.59 -10.35 -8.98
N PRO A 119 -25.61 -11.09 -8.54
CA PRO A 119 -25.95 -11.17 -7.10
C PRO A 119 -24.83 -11.77 -6.25
N VAL A 120 -23.91 -12.55 -6.86
CA VAL A 120 -22.77 -13.21 -6.21
C VAL A 120 -21.47 -12.50 -6.50
N ILE A 121 -21.21 -12.18 -7.77
CA ILE A 121 -20.02 -11.48 -8.23
C ILE A 121 -20.34 -10.62 -9.46
N ASP A 122 -19.91 -9.38 -9.45
CA ASP A 122 -19.90 -8.50 -10.63
C ASP A 122 -18.49 -8.40 -11.19
N VAL A 123 -18.09 -9.37 -12.03
CA VAL A 123 -16.76 -9.41 -12.65
C VAL A 123 -16.51 -8.15 -13.48
N SER A 124 -17.52 -7.67 -14.19
CA SER A 124 -17.39 -6.47 -15.03
C SER A 124 -17.09 -5.21 -14.21
N TYR A 125 -17.60 -5.12 -13.00
CA TYR A 125 -17.28 -4.04 -12.05
C TYR A 125 -15.91 -4.25 -11.41
N CYS A 126 -15.61 -5.43 -10.90
CA CYS A 126 -14.34 -5.74 -10.23
C CYS A 126 -13.12 -5.48 -11.11
N CYS A 127 -13.27 -5.66 -12.43
CA CYS A 127 -12.23 -5.45 -13.43
C CYS A 127 -12.39 -4.13 -14.20
N ALA A 128 -13.37 -3.27 -13.82
CA ALA A 128 -13.53 -1.96 -14.46
C ALA A 128 -12.29 -1.08 -14.25
N SER A 129 -11.90 -0.34 -15.27
CA SER A 129 -10.67 0.46 -15.31
C SER A 129 -10.96 1.88 -15.82
N ALA A 130 -9.94 2.69 -15.99
CA ALA A 130 -10.07 4.00 -16.64
C ALA A 130 -10.57 3.83 -18.09
N SER A 131 -10.06 2.82 -18.79
CA SER A 131 -10.36 2.56 -20.21
C SER A 131 -10.49 1.08 -20.49
N ALA A 132 -10.97 0.72 -21.69
CA ALA A 132 -10.98 -0.66 -22.14
C ALA A 132 -9.55 -1.11 -22.48
N THR A 133 -8.92 -1.77 -21.52
CA THR A 133 -7.54 -2.29 -21.62
C THR A 133 -7.50 -3.76 -21.25
N PRO A 134 -6.55 -4.54 -21.81
CA PRO A 134 -6.41 -5.94 -21.44
C PRO A 134 -6.17 -6.13 -19.94
N ASN A 135 -6.80 -7.16 -19.36
CA ASN A 135 -6.50 -7.57 -17.99
C ASN A 135 -5.04 -8.03 -17.87
N ARG A 136 -4.40 -7.73 -16.74
CA ARG A 136 -2.98 -8.05 -16.51
C ARG A 136 -2.68 -9.56 -16.57
N TRP A 137 -3.62 -10.40 -16.16
CA TRP A 137 -3.45 -11.85 -16.01
C TRP A 137 -4.11 -12.66 -17.11
N GLN A 138 -5.07 -12.06 -17.85
CA GLN A 138 -5.84 -12.69 -18.93
C GLN A 138 -6.01 -11.66 -20.05
N GLU A 139 -5.09 -11.63 -21.01
CA GLU A 139 -5.02 -10.59 -22.05
C GLU A 139 -6.23 -10.58 -23.00
N ASP A 140 -6.91 -11.71 -23.16
CA ASP A 140 -8.15 -11.85 -23.93
C ASP A 140 -9.39 -11.32 -23.22
N MET A 141 -9.27 -10.90 -21.96
CA MET A 141 -10.31 -10.24 -21.19
C MET A 141 -10.08 -8.72 -21.15
N LEU A 142 -10.95 -7.97 -21.81
CA LEU A 142 -10.93 -6.50 -21.72
C LEU A 142 -11.68 -6.01 -20.49
N SER A 143 -11.05 -5.12 -19.72
CA SER A 143 -11.76 -4.30 -18.74
C SER A 143 -12.70 -3.33 -19.44
N ARG A 144 -13.80 -2.95 -18.78
CA ARG A 144 -14.61 -1.85 -19.26
C ARG A 144 -14.23 -0.52 -18.59
N PRO A 145 -14.44 0.62 -19.26
CA PRO A 145 -14.35 1.90 -18.58
C PRO A 145 -15.38 2.00 -17.45
N MET A 146 -14.97 2.59 -16.31
CA MET A 146 -15.93 3.04 -15.29
C MET A 146 -16.78 4.17 -15.84
N THR A 147 -18.07 4.21 -15.47
CA THR A 147 -18.92 5.36 -15.76
C THR A 147 -18.60 6.51 -14.80
N VAL A 148 -18.99 7.73 -15.15
CA VAL A 148 -18.81 8.91 -14.29
C VAL A 148 -19.60 8.76 -12.99
N GLU A 149 -20.79 8.17 -13.06
CA GLU A 149 -21.64 7.87 -11.90
C GLU A 149 -20.95 6.90 -10.94
N GLU A 150 -20.33 5.81 -11.46
CA GLU A 150 -19.56 4.85 -10.64
C GLU A 150 -18.36 5.52 -9.96
N ILE A 151 -17.71 6.48 -10.63
CA ILE A 151 -16.61 7.26 -10.04
C ILE A 151 -17.14 8.11 -8.88
N HIS A 152 -18.24 8.83 -9.08
CA HIS A 152 -18.84 9.66 -8.03
C HIS A 152 -19.33 8.83 -6.83
N GLU A 153 -19.95 7.65 -7.07
CA GLU A 153 -20.33 6.72 -6.01
C GLU A 153 -19.11 6.24 -5.21
N MET A 154 -17.99 5.98 -5.89
CA MET A 154 -16.74 5.57 -5.26
C MET A 154 -16.16 6.69 -4.40
N VAL A 155 -16.11 7.92 -4.90
CA VAL A 155 -15.65 9.12 -4.17
C VAL A 155 -16.47 9.31 -2.88
N ASP A 156 -17.79 9.29 -2.97
CA ASP A 156 -18.69 9.40 -1.81
C ASP A 156 -18.48 8.26 -0.80
N ALA A 157 -18.24 7.04 -1.29
CA ALA A 157 -17.95 5.88 -0.43
C ALA A 157 -16.63 6.01 0.35
N PHE A 158 -15.59 6.62 -0.23
CA PHE A 158 -14.36 6.96 0.50
C PHE A 158 -14.65 7.93 1.65
N GLY A 159 -15.39 9.00 1.38
CA GLY A 159 -15.78 9.97 2.40
C GLY A 159 -16.58 9.34 3.55
N LYS A 160 -17.63 8.58 3.21
CA LYS A 160 -18.46 7.87 4.22
C LYS A 160 -17.65 6.88 5.04
N THR A 161 -16.75 6.13 4.40
CA THR A 161 -15.89 5.17 5.09
C THR A 161 -14.93 5.88 6.03
N ALA A 162 -14.24 6.93 5.57
CA ALA A 162 -13.29 7.70 6.38
C ALA A 162 -13.97 8.35 7.59
N LYS A 163 -15.20 8.87 7.42
CA LYS A 163 -16.00 9.38 8.54
C LYS A 163 -16.22 8.32 9.62
N LEU A 164 -16.64 7.12 9.23
CA LEU A 164 -16.88 6.03 10.19
C LEU A 164 -15.58 5.52 10.83
N LEU A 165 -14.46 5.53 10.11
CA LEU A 165 -13.14 5.21 10.66
C LEU A 165 -12.74 6.24 11.72
N ARG A 166 -12.90 7.54 11.45
CA ARG A 166 -12.65 8.60 12.44
C ARG A 166 -13.56 8.44 13.68
N GLU A 167 -14.85 8.17 13.48
CA GLU A 167 -15.80 7.93 14.56
C GLU A 167 -15.44 6.70 15.41
N ALA A 168 -14.80 5.68 14.80
CA ALA A 168 -14.28 4.51 15.49
C ALA A 168 -12.92 4.76 16.19
N GLY A 169 -12.36 5.97 16.11
CA GLY A 169 -11.09 6.33 16.76
C GLY A 169 -9.83 6.04 15.95
N VAL A 170 -9.94 5.72 14.65
CA VAL A 170 -8.79 5.55 13.76
C VAL A 170 -8.08 6.89 13.56
N ASP A 171 -6.75 6.91 13.61
CA ASP A 171 -5.95 8.15 13.61
C ASP A 171 -5.84 8.82 12.22
N GLY A 172 -6.07 8.08 11.14
CA GLY A 172 -6.05 8.59 9.77
C GLY A 172 -6.33 7.50 8.75
N VAL A 173 -6.23 7.85 7.49
CA VAL A 173 -6.31 6.88 6.37
C VAL A 173 -5.13 7.04 5.44
N GLU A 174 -4.75 5.93 4.79
CA GLU A 174 -3.88 5.97 3.62
C GLU A 174 -4.69 5.57 2.39
N ILE A 175 -4.60 6.33 1.32
CA ILE A 175 -5.24 5.97 0.06
C ILE A 175 -4.24 5.17 -0.78
N HIS A 176 -4.63 3.96 -1.16
CA HIS A 176 -3.88 3.14 -2.10
C HIS A 176 -4.17 3.63 -3.52
N ALA A 177 -3.61 4.77 -3.84
CA ALA A 177 -3.79 5.47 -5.12
C ALA A 177 -2.42 5.75 -5.71
N VAL A 178 -2.37 6.04 -7.00
CA VAL A 178 -1.14 6.43 -7.71
C VAL A 178 0.02 5.45 -7.44
N HIS A 179 -0.32 4.15 -7.30
CA HIS A 179 0.59 3.11 -6.85
C HIS A 179 0.33 1.77 -7.54
N GLU A 180 1.39 1.10 -7.97
CA GLU A 180 1.45 -0.26 -8.51
C GLU A 180 0.51 -0.57 -9.69
N GLY A 181 -0.11 0.43 -10.31
CA GLY A 181 -1.08 0.19 -11.39
C GLY A 181 -2.42 -0.35 -10.91
N TYR A 182 -2.80 -0.11 -9.64
CA TYR A 182 -4.17 -0.32 -9.15
C TYR A 182 -5.15 0.68 -9.81
N LEU A 183 -6.43 0.53 -9.52
CA LEU A 183 -7.47 1.27 -10.26
C LEU A 183 -7.21 2.79 -10.34
N LEU A 184 -6.88 3.45 -9.23
CA LEU A 184 -6.64 4.90 -9.25
C LEU A 184 -5.38 5.25 -10.05
N ASP A 185 -4.35 4.42 -10.02
CA ASP A 185 -3.15 4.62 -10.82
C ASP A 185 -3.41 4.45 -12.33
N GLN A 186 -4.36 3.55 -12.70
CA GLN A 186 -4.80 3.39 -14.08
C GLN A 186 -5.48 4.66 -14.62
N PHE A 187 -6.07 5.49 -13.75
CA PHE A 187 -6.60 6.80 -14.14
C PHE A 187 -5.50 7.83 -14.35
N THR A 188 -4.45 7.83 -13.52
CA THR A 188 -3.40 8.84 -13.57
C THR A 188 -2.44 8.65 -14.73
N MET A 189 -2.20 7.41 -15.19
CA MET A 189 -1.25 7.12 -16.27
C MET A 189 -1.84 7.30 -17.66
N ALA A 190 -1.18 8.10 -18.49
CA ALA A 190 -1.62 8.41 -19.85
C ALA A 190 -1.70 7.19 -20.77
N ASN A 191 -0.79 6.21 -20.57
CA ASN A 191 -0.73 4.97 -21.36
C ASN A 191 -1.88 3.98 -21.09
N TRP A 192 -2.62 4.16 -19.98
CA TRP A 192 -3.78 3.33 -19.61
C TRP A 192 -5.10 4.11 -19.64
N ASN A 193 -5.04 5.42 -19.55
CA ASN A 193 -6.21 6.28 -19.52
C ASN A 193 -6.45 6.95 -20.89
N HIS A 194 -7.30 6.34 -21.70
CA HIS A 194 -7.70 6.85 -23.02
C HIS A 194 -9.07 7.53 -23.00
N ARG A 195 -9.53 7.99 -21.83
CA ARG A 195 -10.82 8.67 -21.67
C ARG A 195 -10.80 10.04 -22.36
N THR A 196 -11.96 10.44 -22.85
CA THR A 196 -12.19 11.76 -23.47
C THR A 196 -13.11 12.66 -22.66
N ASP A 197 -13.55 12.18 -21.49
CA ASP A 197 -14.33 12.95 -20.51
C ASP A 197 -13.40 13.66 -19.49
N GLN A 198 -14.00 14.23 -18.44
CA GLN A 198 -13.31 14.99 -17.40
C GLN A 198 -12.30 14.18 -16.55
N TYR A 199 -12.20 12.86 -16.74
CA TYR A 199 -11.26 11.98 -16.06
C TYR A 199 -10.12 11.49 -16.96
N GLY A 200 -9.96 12.07 -18.18
CA GLY A 200 -8.92 11.69 -19.12
C GLY A 200 -8.35 12.86 -19.92
N GLY A 201 -7.34 12.57 -20.72
CA GLY A 201 -6.63 13.55 -21.54
C GLY A 201 -5.60 14.34 -20.74
N SER A 202 -5.89 15.55 -20.27
CA SER A 202 -4.90 16.38 -19.55
C SER A 202 -4.44 15.75 -18.25
N PHE A 203 -3.29 16.21 -17.75
CA PHE A 203 -2.77 15.79 -16.45
C PHE A 203 -3.79 15.99 -15.34
N GLU A 204 -4.41 17.17 -15.25
CA GLU A 204 -5.36 17.52 -14.20
C GLU A 204 -6.61 16.60 -14.26
N ASN A 205 -7.07 16.26 -15.45
CA ASN A 205 -8.18 15.34 -15.63
C ASN A 205 -7.81 13.90 -15.21
N ARG A 206 -6.61 13.42 -15.55
CA ARG A 206 -6.15 12.10 -15.14
C ARG A 206 -6.00 11.98 -13.62
N PHE A 207 -5.59 13.04 -12.95
CA PHE A 207 -5.44 13.10 -11.49
C PHE A 207 -6.72 13.52 -10.74
N ARG A 208 -7.80 13.85 -11.44
CA ARG A 208 -9.07 14.29 -10.84
C ARG A 208 -9.63 13.30 -9.84
N PHE A 209 -9.61 12.01 -10.14
CA PHE A 209 -10.21 10.99 -9.27
C PHE A 209 -9.52 10.91 -7.89
N PRO A 210 -8.20 10.74 -7.76
CA PRO A 210 -7.55 10.80 -6.44
C PRO A 210 -7.70 12.16 -5.74
N VAL A 211 -7.81 13.27 -6.48
CA VAL A 211 -8.07 14.61 -5.91
C VAL A 211 -9.46 14.67 -5.30
N GLU A 212 -10.50 14.25 -6.02
CA GLU A 212 -11.86 14.23 -5.50
C GLU A 212 -12.02 13.33 -4.28
N ILE A 213 -11.28 12.21 -4.22
CA ILE A 213 -11.27 11.31 -3.05
C ILE A 213 -10.75 12.03 -1.81
N VAL A 214 -9.58 12.66 -1.86
CA VAL A 214 -9.03 13.34 -0.68
C VAL A 214 -9.91 14.50 -0.23
N GLN A 215 -10.44 15.29 -1.18
CA GLN A 215 -11.35 16.38 -0.88
C GLN A 215 -12.63 15.90 -0.21
N GLU A 216 -13.21 14.80 -0.70
CA GLU A 216 -14.43 14.22 -0.12
C GLU A 216 -14.19 13.62 1.26
N ILE A 217 -13.03 12.98 1.49
CA ILE A 217 -12.61 12.54 2.82
C ILE A 217 -12.52 13.72 3.77
N LYS A 218 -11.82 14.80 3.37
CA LYS A 218 -11.70 16.01 4.20
C LYS A 218 -13.05 16.66 4.48
N ARG A 219 -13.95 16.62 3.52
CA ARG A 219 -15.32 17.17 3.68
C ARG A 219 -16.16 16.37 4.68
N GLN A 220 -16.11 15.02 4.63
CA GLN A 220 -16.97 14.15 5.46
C GLN A 220 -16.35 13.79 6.81
N ALA A 221 -15.05 13.47 6.83
CA ALA A 221 -14.36 13.08 8.05
C ALA A 221 -13.76 14.28 8.81
N GLY A 222 -13.64 15.45 8.18
CA GLY A 222 -13.10 16.69 8.75
C GLY A 222 -11.76 17.08 8.13
N ALA A 223 -11.53 18.38 7.97
CA ALA A 223 -10.34 18.94 7.32
C ALA A 223 -9.02 18.57 8.03
N ASP A 224 -9.07 18.31 9.34
CA ASP A 224 -7.96 17.92 10.19
C ASP A 224 -7.68 16.41 10.22
N PHE A 225 -8.55 15.58 9.62
CA PHE A 225 -8.35 14.13 9.57
C PHE A 225 -7.23 13.79 8.59
N PRO A 226 -6.12 13.13 9.02
CA PRO A 226 -4.96 12.88 8.17
C PRO A 226 -5.27 11.92 7.02
N VAL A 227 -4.77 12.26 5.84
CA VAL A 227 -4.87 11.42 4.63
C VAL A 227 -3.47 11.24 4.03
N SER A 228 -2.90 10.06 4.20
CA SER A 228 -1.67 9.63 3.53
C SER A 228 -1.96 9.10 2.13
N LEU A 229 -0.99 9.18 1.24
CA LEU A 229 -1.03 8.58 -0.08
C LEU A 229 0.06 7.51 -0.23
N ARG A 230 -0.32 6.30 -0.62
CA ARG A 230 0.65 5.32 -1.11
C ARG A 230 1.01 5.67 -2.55
N TYR A 231 2.30 5.94 -2.82
CA TYR A 231 2.74 6.60 -4.05
C TYR A 231 3.91 5.90 -4.72
N SER A 232 3.75 5.49 -5.99
CA SER A 232 4.86 5.05 -6.84
C SER A 232 5.46 6.26 -7.56
N VAL A 233 6.72 6.59 -7.24
CA VAL A 233 7.42 7.75 -7.80
C VAL A 233 7.64 7.55 -9.30
N VAL A 234 8.23 6.42 -9.71
CA VAL A 234 8.46 6.07 -11.12
C VAL A 234 7.89 4.67 -11.39
N SER A 235 7.21 4.51 -12.52
CA SER A 235 6.54 3.26 -12.87
C SER A 235 7.50 2.11 -13.17
N LYS A 236 8.72 2.39 -13.63
CA LYS A 236 9.74 1.40 -14.00
C LYS A 236 9.28 0.42 -15.07
N THR A 237 8.55 0.92 -16.06
CA THR A 237 8.00 0.13 -17.17
C THR A 237 8.60 0.56 -18.50
N LYS A 238 9.03 -0.42 -19.31
CA LYS A 238 9.60 -0.21 -20.66
C LYS A 238 8.57 -0.30 -21.76
N ALA A 239 7.51 -1.07 -21.51
CA ALA A 239 6.40 -1.31 -22.43
C ALA A 239 5.27 -2.03 -21.69
N TRP A 240 4.19 -2.30 -22.39
CA TRP A 240 3.08 -3.11 -21.87
C TRP A 240 3.56 -4.47 -21.34
N GLY A 241 3.30 -4.75 -20.07
CA GLY A 241 3.70 -6.00 -19.41
C GLY A 241 5.21 -6.17 -19.17
N LYS A 242 6.04 -5.14 -19.39
CA LYS A 242 7.51 -5.23 -19.33
C LYS A 242 8.08 -4.18 -18.37
N GLY A 243 8.53 -4.62 -17.21
CA GLY A 243 9.26 -3.79 -16.25
C GLY A 243 10.75 -3.68 -16.57
N ALA A 244 11.39 -2.65 -16.04
CA ALA A 244 12.84 -2.42 -16.10
C ALA A 244 13.54 -2.94 -14.85
N MET A 245 14.65 -3.67 -15.03
CA MET A 245 15.50 -4.13 -13.92
C MET A 245 16.40 -3.00 -13.39
N PRO A 246 16.96 -3.08 -12.17
CA PRO A 246 17.76 -2.02 -11.58
C PRO A 246 18.99 -1.61 -12.41
N TYR A 247 19.54 -2.53 -13.19
CA TYR A 247 20.69 -2.31 -14.05
C TYR A 247 20.33 -1.80 -15.47
N GLU A 248 19.04 -1.74 -15.78
CA GLU A 248 18.54 -1.19 -17.05
C GLU A 248 18.18 0.28 -16.85
N THR A 249 19.08 1.16 -17.25
CA THR A 249 18.95 2.61 -17.10
C THR A 249 18.66 3.33 -18.42
N ASP A 250 18.93 2.68 -19.54
CA ASP A 250 18.74 3.21 -20.89
C ASP A 250 17.41 2.69 -21.47
N PHE A 251 16.29 3.29 -21.06
CA PHE A 251 14.95 3.03 -21.62
C PHE A 251 14.07 4.28 -21.47
N GLU A 252 13.14 4.44 -22.37
CA GLU A 252 12.06 5.41 -22.26
C GLU A 252 10.97 4.87 -21.30
N GLU A 253 10.61 5.65 -20.26
CA GLU A 253 9.60 5.26 -19.32
C GLU A 253 8.21 5.25 -19.98
N PHE A 254 7.59 4.06 -20.03
CA PHE A 254 6.27 3.88 -20.60
C PHE A 254 5.14 4.35 -19.70
N GLY A 255 5.36 4.35 -18.38
CA GLY A 255 4.40 4.79 -17.36
C GLY A 255 4.64 6.23 -16.88
N ARG A 256 4.60 6.43 -15.56
CA ARG A 256 4.95 7.71 -14.93
C ARG A 256 6.45 7.83 -14.82
N ASP A 257 7.02 8.89 -15.39
CA ASP A 257 8.40 9.28 -15.22
C ASP A 257 8.59 10.24 -14.02
N MET A 258 9.83 10.64 -13.78
CA MET A 258 10.18 11.55 -12.69
C MET A 258 9.58 12.94 -12.90
N ALA A 259 9.54 13.46 -14.11
CA ALA A 259 9.04 14.80 -14.40
C ALA A 259 7.52 14.90 -14.13
N GLU A 260 6.74 13.89 -14.53
CA GLU A 260 5.32 13.82 -14.16
C GLU A 260 5.15 13.65 -12.65
N SER A 261 6.05 12.89 -11.99
CA SER A 261 5.99 12.66 -10.55
C SER A 261 6.23 13.92 -9.73
N GLU A 262 7.18 14.76 -10.14
CA GLU A 262 7.45 16.08 -9.52
C GLU A 262 6.22 16.99 -9.57
N LYS A 263 5.54 17.03 -10.71
CA LYS A 263 4.28 17.78 -10.87
C LYS A 263 3.18 17.17 -10.01
N ALA A 264 3.09 15.83 -9.99
CA ALA A 264 2.01 15.11 -9.32
C ALA A 264 2.06 15.26 -7.80
N VAL A 265 3.24 15.19 -7.18
CA VAL A 265 3.35 15.29 -5.72
C VAL A 265 2.90 16.66 -5.22
N LYS A 266 3.28 17.76 -5.92
CA LYS A 266 2.81 19.12 -5.60
C LYS A 266 1.30 19.24 -5.75
N TYR A 267 0.76 18.76 -6.88
CA TYR A 267 -0.67 18.83 -7.16
C TYR A 267 -1.52 18.05 -6.15
N LEU A 268 -1.03 16.90 -5.72
CA LEU A 268 -1.70 16.06 -4.71
C LEU A 268 -1.58 16.66 -3.30
N GLU A 269 -0.46 17.28 -2.95
CA GLU A 269 -0.33 18.06 -1.71
C GLU A 269 -1.33 19.20 -1.66
N GLU A 270 -1.42 20.01 -2.73
CA GLU A 270 -2.37 21.12 -2.85
C GLU A 270 -3.83 20.63 -2.77
N ALA A 271 -4.10 19.41 -3.24
CA ALA A 271 -5.42 18.80 -3.14
C ALA A 271 -5.82 18.39 -1.72
N GLY A 272 -4.84 18.19 -0.81
CA GLY A 272 -5.09 17.92 0.62
C GLY A 272 -4.50 16.63 1.17
N TYR A 273 -3.59 15.96 0.46
CA TYR A 273 -2.82 14.84 1.04
C TYR A 273 -1.80 15.37 2.05
N ASP A 274 -1.68 14.67 3.19
CA ASP A 274 -0.87 15.12 4.34
C ASP A 274 0.45 14.37 4.48
N MET A 275 0.63 13.24 3.77
CA MET A 275 1.83 12.40 3.82
C MET A 275 1.94 11.58 2.53
N PHE A 276 3.18 11.31 2.10
CA PHE A 276 3.48 10.43 0.96
C PHE A 276 4.31 9.23 1.42
N ASN A 277 3.76 8.02 1.27
CA ASN A 277 4.43 6.76 1.53
C ASN A 277 4.90 6.16 0.20
N CYS A 278 6.17 6.35 -0.12
CA CYS A 278 6.73 6.24 -1.46
C CYS A 278 7.54 4.97 -1.69
N ASP A 279 7.46 4.47 -2.92
CA ASP A 279 8.37 3.51 -3.55
C ASP A 279 8.36 3.70 -5.07
N ASN A 280 8.74 2.68 -5.85
CA ASN A 280 8.64 2.66 -7.31
C ASN A 280 7.90 1.41 -7.79
N GLY A 281 7.56 1.40 -9.07
CA GLY A 281 7.08 0.24 -9.77
C GLY A 281 5.57 0.20 -9.98
N THR A 282 5.18 -0.75 -10.79
CA THR A 282 3.80 -1.12 -11.10
C THR A 282 3.68 -2.65 -11.07
N TYR A 283 2.49 -3.21 -11.33
CA TYR A 283 2.36 -4.66 -11.52
C TYR A 283 3.25 -5.23 -12.65
N ASP A 284 3.61 -4.41 -13.62
CA ASP A 284 4.53 -4.83 -14.69
C ASP A 284 6.00 -4.80 -14.23
N ALA A 285 6.30 -4.07 -13.16
CA ALA A 285 7.60 -3.94 -12.50
C ALA A 285 7.49 -4.15 -10.97
N TRP A 286 6.67 -5.11 -10.53
CA TRP A 286 6.30 -5.37 -9.12
C TRP A 286 7.50 -5.59 -8.19
N TYR A 287 8.63 -6.02 -8.72
CA TYR A 287 9.87 -6.22 -7.96
C TYR A 287 10.53 -4.91 -7.48
N TRP A 288 10.06 -3.74 -7.90
CA TRP A 288 10.43 -2.46 -7.31
C TRP A 288 9.59 -2.14 -6.06
N ALA A 289 8.28 -2.38 -6.11
CA ALA A 289 7.40 -2.17 -4.96
C ALA A 289 7.56 -3.25 -3.87
N HIS A 290 7.86 -4.49 -4.28
CA HIS A 290 8.10 -5.63 -3.40
C HIS A 290 9.49 -6.25 -3.65
N PRO A 291 10.60 -5.54 -3.33
CA PRO A 291 11.92 -5.95 -3.80
C PRO A 291 12.36 -7.32 -3.26
N PRO A 292 12.58 -8.33 -4.14
CA PRO A 292 13.10 -9.64 -3.77
C PRO A 292 14.62 -9.62 -3.52
N GLN A 293 15.19 -10.80 -3.24
CA GLN A 293 16.58 -10.94 -2.86
C GLN A 293 17.58 -10.39 -3.90
N TYR A 294 17.27 -10.48 -5.19
CA TYR A 294 18.14 -9.99 -6.28
C TYR A 294 18.09 -8.47 -6.50
N MET A 295 17.14 -7.77 -5.91
CA MET A 295 17.10 -6.31 -5.96
C MET A 295 18.14 -5.71 -5.01
N PRO A 296 18.76 -4.56 -5.31
CA PRO A 296 19.71 -3.91 -4.41
C PRO A 296 19.00 -3.42 -3.13
N ASP A 297 19.76 -3.28 -2.04
CA ASP A 297 19.28 -2.60 -0.85
C ASP A 297 19.04 -1.12 -1.16
N ASN A 298 18.02 -0.54 -0.51
CA ASN A 298 17.63 0.86 -0.69
C ASN A 298 17.26 1.24 -2.14
N CYS A 299 16.76 0.27 -2.93
CA CYS A 299 16.55 0.41 -4.37
C CYS A 299 15.62 1.57 -4.78
N ASN A 300 14.76 2.05 -3.86
CA ASN A 300 13.84 3.15 -4.11
C ASN A 300 14.33 4.50 -3.56
N LEU A 301 15.40 4.50 -2.76
CA LEU A 301 15.82 5.63 -1.94
C LEU A 301 16.09 6.89 -2.78
N GLU A 302 16.92 6.80 -3.81
CA GLU A 302 17.32 7.93 -4.66
C GLU A 302 16.09 8.66 -5.26
N TYR A 303 15.10 7.90 -5.71
CA TYR A 303 13.86 8.44 -6.30
C TYR A 303 12.99 9.15 -5.25
N VAL A 304 12.92 8.58 -4.05
CA VAL A 304 12.10 9.12 -2.96
C VAL A 304 12.73 10.36 -2.36
N GLU A 305 14.06 10.39 -2.19
CA GLU A 305 14.81 11.58 -1.78
C GLU A 305 14.66 12.73 -2.80
N HIS A 306 14.65 12.38 -4.09
CA HIS A 306 14.40 13.38 -5.12
C HIS A 306 13.02 14.02 -4.96
N ILE A 307 11.97 13.19 -4.82
CA ILE A 307 10.59 13.67 -4.64
C ILE A 307 10.40 14.48 -3.36
N LYS A 308 11.12 14.18 -2.29
CA LYS A 308 11.08 14.98 -1.05
C LYS A 308 11.38 16.45 -1.29
N ASN A 309 12.16 16.80 -2.30
CA ASN A 309 12.45 18.20 -2.63
C ASN A 309 11.26 18.96 -3.26
N PHE A 310 10.16 18.26 -3.59
CA PHE A 310 8.99 18.81 -4.27
C PHE A 310 7.74 18.87 -3.39
N THR A 311 7.85 18.53 -2.10
CA THR A 311 6.74 18.56 -1.15
C THR A 311 7.20 18.97 0.24
N ASP A 312 6.38 19.78 0.93
CA ASP A 312 6.57 20.12 2.34
C ASP A 312 5.97 19.06 3.29
N LYS A 313 5.25 18.07 2.75
CA LYS A 313 4.65 17.00 3.55
C LYS A 313 5.67 15.93 3.92
N PRO A 314 5.42 15.20 5.03
CA PRO A 314 6.23 14.04 5.38
C PRO A 314 6.28 13.00 4.26
N VAL A 315 7.50 12.51 4.00
CA VAL A 315 7.77 11.45 3.01
C VAL A 315 8.42 10.26 3.70
N ALA A 316 7.79 9.09 3.54
CA ALA A 316 8.33 7.81 3.96
C ALA A 316 8.85 7.02 2.76
N CYS A 317 9.98 6.32 2.90
CA CYS A 317 10.53 5.46 1.86
C CYS A 317 10.35 3.99 2.19
N ALA A 318 9.77 3.22 1.26
CA ALA A 318 9.62 1.77 1.31
C ALA A 318 10.52 1.07 0.28
N GLY A 319 10.86 -0.20 0.54
CA GLY A 319 11.56 -1.07 -0.41
C GLY A 319 12.99 -1.40 -0.01
N ARG A 320 13.18 -2.52 0.70
CA ARG A 320 14.49 -3.02 1.16
C ARG A 320 15.34 -1.98 1.88
N MET A 321 14.70 -1.07 2.61
CA MET A 321 15.42 -0.05 3.37
C MET A 321 16.31 -0.69 4.43
N ASP A 322 17.59 -0.32 4.43
CA ASP A 322 18.50 -0.57 5.52
C ASP A 322 18.21 0.41 6.66
N PRO A 323 17.97 -0.05 7.90
CA PRO A 323 17.59 0.85 9.00
C PRO A 323 18.67 1.89 9.34
N VAL A 324 19.96 1.53 9.21
CA VAL A 324 21.07 2.48 9.46
C VAL A 324 21.07 3.58 8.40
N LYS A 325 20.95 3.18 7.12
CA LYS A 325 20.88 4.12 6.01
C LYS A 325 19.66 5.03 6.14
N ALA A 326 18.49 4.46 6.48
CA ALA A 326 17.27 5.24 6.73
C ALA A 326 17.46 6.29 7.85
N ALA A 327 18.11 5.92 8.95
CA ALA A 327 18.41 6.83 10.04
C ALA A 327 19.33 7.99 9.61
N GLU A 328 20.36 7.69 8.80
CA GLU A 328 21.26 8.71 8.23
C GLU A 328 20.49 9.71 7.34
N GLU A 329 19.58 9.21 6.49
CA GLU A 329 18.81 10.04 5.56
C GLU A 329 17.76 10.91 6.29
N ILE A 330 17.15 10.35 7.33
CA ILE A 330 16.22 11.09 8.20
C ILE A 330 16.98 12.18 8.98
N ALA A 331 18.14 11.85 9.55
CA ALA A 331 18.98 12.82 10.26
C ALA A 331 19.44 13.97 9.34
N ALA A 332 19.65 13.68 8.07
CA ALA A 332 20.03 14.67 7.06
C ALA A 332 18.84 15.45 6.47
N GLY A 333 17.60 15.15 6.87
CA GLY A 333 16.39 15.80 6.38
C GLY A 333 16.00 15.41 4.94
N ARG A 334 16.57 14.33 4.39
CA ARG A 334 16.23 13.83 3.05
C ARG A 334 15.04 12.89 3.03
N LEU A 335 14.67 12.35 4.19
CA LEU A 335 13.43 11.59 4.45
C LEU A 335 12.84 12.04 5.78
N ASP A 336 11.55 11.74 5.98
CA ASP A 336 10.87 11.94 7.27
C ASP A 336 10.64 10.65 8.03
N ALA A 337 10.47 9.52 7.32
CA ALA A 337 10.21 8.21 7.92
C ALA A 337 10.71 7.07 7.03
N VAL A 338 10.87 5.91 7.63
CA VAL A 338 11.15 4.65 6.93
C VAL A 338 9.94 3.72 7.02
N ALA A 339 9.56 3.14 5.88
CA ALA A 339 8.42 2.24 5.79
C ALA A 339 8.90 0.79 5.63
N ILE A 340 8.62 -0.04 6.64
CA ILE A 340 9.12 -1.41 6.78
C ILE A 340 7.93 -2.38 6.84
N ALA A 341 8.00 -3.48 6.10
CA ALA A 341 6.97 -4.49 6.08
C ALA A 341 7.49 -5.86 6.56
N ARG A 342 8.26 -6.53 5.71
CA ARG A 342 8.64 -7.94 5.90
C ARG A 342 9.52 -8.19 7.12
N GLN A 343 10.32 -7.22 7.57
CA GLN A 343 11.09 -7.34 8.81
C GLN A 343 10.17 -7.50 10.03
N ASN A 344 9.02 -6.78 10.05
CA ASN A 344 8.02 -6.91 11.10
C ASN A 344 7.29 -8.28 11.10
N LEU A 345 7.39 -9.06 10.01
CA LEU A 345 6.89 -10.44 9.97
C LEU A 345 7.88 -11.43 10.59
N VAL A 346 9.18 -11.23 10.33
CA VAL A 346 10.24 -12.17 10.72
C VAL A 346 10.62 -11.99 12.18
N ASP A 347 10.69 -10.75 12.64
CA ASP A 347 11.06 -10.40 14.01
C ASP A 347 10.30 -9.15 14.42
N HIS A 348 9.21 -9.32 15.16
CA HIS A 348 8.41 -8.18 15.60
C HIS A 348 9.08 -7.35 16.69
N GLU A 349 10.03 -7.95 17.45
CA GLU A 349 10.76 -7.29 18.54
C GLU A 349 12.02 -6.54 18.05
N TRP A 350 12.29 -6.49 16.74
CA TRP A 350 13.53 -5.92 16.21
C TRP A 350 13.78 -4.47 16.67
N ILE A 351 12.71 -3.68 16.88
CA ILE A 351 12.81 -2.32 17.40
C ILE A 351 13.30 -2.33 18.85
N HIS A 352 12.70 -3.16 19.71
CA HIS A 352 13.14 -3.32 21.11
C HIS A 352 14.58 -3.80 21.22
N LYS A 353 15.00 -4.71 20.34
CA LYS A 353 16.38 -5.20 20.28
C LYS A 353 17.36 -4.08 19.95
N ILE A 354 17.03 -3.21 18.99
CA ILE A 354 17.84 -2.00 18.69
C ILE A 354 17.91 -1.09 19.92
N LEU A 355 16.76 -0.77 20.53
CA LEU A 355 16.71 0.17 21.67
C LEU A 355 17.43 -0.35 22.91
N SER A 356 17.53 -1.68 23.08
CA SER A 356 18.23 -2.33 24.22
C SER A 356 19.68 -2.73 23.93
N GLY A 357 20.21 -2.45 22.73
CA GLY A 357 21.58 -2.79 22.33
C GLY A 357 21.80 -4.27 22.03
N HIS A 358 20.76 -4.99 21.60
CA HIS A 358 20.77 -6.40 21.22
C HIS A 358 20.55 -6.60 19.72
N GLU A 359 21.18 -5.76 18.88
CA GLU A 359 21.01 -5.81 17.42
C GLU A 359 21.51 -7.12 16.80
N ASP A 360 22.43 -7.79 17.46
CA ASP A 360 22.96 -9.11 17.07
C ASP A 360 21.95 -10.26 17.23
N GLU A 361 20.89 -10.04 18.01
CA GLU A 361 19.78 -10.99 18.17
C GLU A 361 18.65 -10.80 17.13
N ILE A 362 18.73 -9.76 16.29
CA ILE A 362 17.70 -9.50 15.26
C ILE A 362 17.74 -10.59 14.20
N LYS A 363 16.59 -11.23 13.98
CA LYS A 363 16.38 -12.16 12.86
C LYS A 363 16.12 -11.36 11.58
N PRO A 364 17.04 -11.30 10.60
CA PRO A 364 16.83 -10.48 9.41
C PRO A 364 15.90 -11.17 8.40
N CYS A 365 15.05 -10.39 7.73
CA CYS A 365 14.29 -10.85 6.58
C CYS A 365 15.23 -11.17 5.41
N ILE A 366 15.26 -12.42 4.96
CA ILE A 366 16.10 -12.88 3.84
C ILE A 366 15.50 -12.56 2.45
N ARG A 367 14.33 -11.93 2.39
CA ARG A 367 13.69 -11.42 1.17
C ARG A 367 13.37 -12.50 0.12
N CYS A 368 13.14 -13.73 0.57
CA CYS A 368 12.88 -14.90 -0.28
C CYS A 368 11.49 -14.90 -0.94
N HIS A 369 10.55 -14.08 -0.47
CA HIS A 369 9.13 -14.02 -0.88
C HIS A 369 8.30 -15.29 -0.63
N ASN A 370 8.85 -16.33 -0.03
CA ASN A 370 8.15 -17.63 0.12
C ASN A 370 6.97 -17.53 1.12
N GLY A 371 7.22 -17.05 2.34
CA GLY A 371 6.21 -16.99 3.40
C GLY A 371 5.25 -15.80 3.29
N CYS A 372 5.69 -14.69 2.70
CA CYS A 372 4.89 -13.48 2.58
C CYS A 372 4.16 -13.39 1.23
N PHE A 373 4.84 -13.01 0.16
CA PHE A 373 4.23 -12.72 -1.14
C PHE A 373 3.62 -13.94 -1.82
N ASN A 374 4.34 -15.07 -1.82
CA ASN A 374 3.85 -16.29 -2.46
C ASN A 374 2.62 -16.88 -1.74
N PHE A 375 2.59 -16.77 -0.41
CA PHE A 375 1.46 -17.24 0.39
C PHE A 375 0.20 -16.40 0.14
N ALA A 376 0.33 -15.08 0.13
CA ALA A 376 -0.78 -14.17 -0.17
C ALA A 376 -1.37 -14.40 -1.57
N LYS A 377 -0.52 -14.76 -2.56
CA LYS A 377 -0.94 -15.01 -3.93
C LYS A 377 -1.80 -16.28 -4.08
N PHE A 378 -1.50 -17.36 -3.34
CA PHE A 378 -2.11 -18.68 -3.61
C PHE A 378 -3.19 -19.09 -2.60
N LYS A 379 -3.22 -18.53 -1.40
CA LYS A 379 -4.16 -18.96 -0.33
C LYS A 379 -5.17 -17.90 0.11
N GLY A 380 -5.17 -16.72 -0.53
CA GLY A 380 -6.17 -15.66 -0.27
C GLY A 380 -5.95 -14.91 1.03
N THR A 381 -6.31 -15.47 2.15
CA THR A 381 -5.92 -14.96 3.46
C THR A 381 -4.55 -15.50 3.82
N ALA A 382 -3.61 -14.61 4.05
CA ALA A 382 -2.48 -15.01 4.85
C ALA A 382 -3.05 -15.38 6.22
N ASN A 383 -3.21 -16.66 6.48
CA ASN A 383 -3.39 -17.13 7.84
C ASN A 383 -2.13 -16.66 8.58
N LEU A 384 -2.27 -15.63 9.42
CA LEU A 384 -1.16 -14.99 10.11
C LEU A 384 -0.38 -15.99 10.96
N GLN A 385 -1.07 -16.99 11.51
CA GLN A 385 -0.48 -18.09 12.22
C GLN A 385 0.37 -18.99 11.29
N SER A 386 -0.05 -19.22 10.04
CA SER A 386 0.76 -19.97 9.07
C SER A 386 1.90 -19.15 8.47
N MET A 387 1.88 -17.82 8.56
CA MET A 387 3.04 -16.99 8.27
C MET A 387 4.10 -17.12 9.38
N ASP A 388 3.72 -17.07 10.64
CA ASP A 388 4.63 -17.34 11.76
C ASP A 388 5.17 -18.78 11.69
N ASP A 389 4.32 -19.79 11.43
CA ASP A 389 4.74 -21.20 11.28
C ASP A 389 5.63 -21.43 10.04
N SER A 390 5.38 -20.72 8.93
CA SER A 390 6.24 -20.84 7.73
C SER A 390 7.61 -20.18 7.92
N LEU A 391 7.72 -19.21 8.81
CA LEU A 391 9.00 -18.59 9.19
C LEU A 391 9.86 -19.58 10.03
N HIS A 392 9.24 -20.43 10.85
CA HIS A 392 9.94 -21.51 11.55
C HIS A 392 10.50 -22.59 10.61
N LEU A 393 9.91 -22.80 9.42
CA LEU A 393 10.47 -23.70 8.40
C LEU A 393 11.79 -23.16 7.81
N HIS A 394 12.02 -21.84 7.86
CA HIS A 394 13.28 -21.23 7.42
C HIS A 394 14.43 -21.36 8.41
N GLU A 395 14.18 -21.67 9.68
CA GLU A 395 15.25 -21.97 10.63
C GLU A 395 16.10 -23.18 10.18
N ASN A 396 15.53 -24.09 9.39
CA ASN A 396 16.22 -25.27 8.83
C ASN A 396 16.89 -25.03 7.45
N GLN A 397 16.71 -23.87 6.84
CA GLN A 397 17.31 -23.53 5.53
C GLN A 397 18.27 -22.34 5.64
N ARG A 398 19.07 -22.28 6.69
CA ARG A 398 20.11 -21.25 6.83
C ARG A 398 21.14 -21.39 5.70
N CYS A 399 21.12 -20.46 4.75
CA CYS A 399 22.36 -20.07 4.10
C CYS A 399 23.28 -19.50 5.19
N PRO A 400 24.57 -19.87 5.24
CA PRO A 400 25.49 -19.24 6.18
C PRO A 400 25.51 -17.75 5.88
N ALA A 401 24.91 -16.96 6.77
CA ALA A 401 25.00 -15.52 6.74
C ALA A 401 26.47 -15.17 6.94
N GLU A 402 27.08 -14.50 6.00
CA GLU A 402 28.34 -13.82 6.24
C GLU A 402 28.10 -12.85 7.40
N ASN A 403 28.83 -13.10 8.48
CA ASN A 403 28.79 -12.38 9.73
C ASN A 403 28.91 -10.87 9.47
N PRO A 404 27.90 -10.03 9.76
CA PRO A 404 28.03 -8.60 9.59
C PRO A 404 29.16 -8.15 10.51
N ARG A 405 30.20 -7.58 9.91
CA ARG A 405 31.44 -7.16 10.57
C ARG A 405 31.09 -6.39 11.84
N LYS A 406 31.68 -6.81 12.98
CA LYS A 406 31.71 -6.05 14.22
C LYS A 406 32.13 -4.61 13.90
N ARG A 407 31.18 -3.69 13.89
CA ARG A 407 31.43 -2.26 13.81
C ARG A 407 31.75 -1.78 15.22
N THR A 408 33.03 -1.69 15.52
CA THR A 408 33.54 -1.10 16.75
C THR A 408 33.29 0.42 16.75
N GLY A 409 32.60 0.92 17.78
CA GLY A 409 32.80 2.24 18.34
C GLY A 409 32.32 3.44 17.52
N ARG A 410 31.06 3.51 17.09
CA ARG A 410 30.40 4.77 16.76
C ARG A 410 29.07 4.87 17.50
N SER A 411 28.76 6.08 18.02
CA SER A 411 27.45 6.41 18.56
C SER A 411 26.36 5.95 17.59
N ALA A 412 25.42 5.15 18.07
CA ALA A 412 24.45 4.44 17.26
C ALA A 412 23.59 5.38 16.42
N PRO A 413 23.69 5.36 15.07
CA PRO A 413 22.85 6.20 14.20
C PRO A 413 21.36 5.84 14.30
N HIS A 414 21.02 4.70 14.89
CA HIS A 414 19.65 4.21 15.12
C HIS A 414 18.78 5.11 16.00
N LEU A 415 19.38 5.97 16.84
CA LEU A 415 18.65 6.90 17.71
C LEU A 415 17.75 7.88 16.93
N TYR A 416 18.09 8.25 15.70
CA TYR A 416 17.30 9.17 14.89
C TYR A 416 15.95 8.62 14.42
N LEU A 417 15.77 7.29 14.36
CA LEU A 417 14.47 6.69 14.07
C LEU A 417 13.45 6.89 15.19
N PHE A 418 13.92 7.17 16.41
CA PHE A 418 13.13 7.31 17.64
C PHE A 418 13.06 8.74 18.18
N GLN A 419 13.75 9.69 17.55
CA GLN A 419 13.63 11.11 17.89
C GLN A 419 12.47 11.74 17.12
N LEU A 420 11.60 12.48 17.83
CA LEU A 420 10.47 13.27 17.32
C LEU A 420 10.94 14.48 16.52
#